data_f1fc467dfd1512d260182c8d4c127b0e
#
_entry.id   f1fc467dfd1512d260182c8d4c127b0e
#
_cell.length_a   1.000
_cell.length_b   1.000
_cell.length_c   1.000
_cell.angle_alpha   90.00
_cell.angle_beta   90.00
_cell.angle_gamma   90.00
#
_symmetry.space_group_name_H-M   'P 1'
#
loop_
_entity.id
_entity.type
_entity.pdbx_description
1 polymer ?
#
loop_
_entity_poly.entity_id
_entity_poly.type
_entity_poly.pdbx_seq_one_letter_code
_entity_poly.pdbx_strand_id
1 'polypeptide(L)'
;MVVWSVAGKWTLTNESFLSAFADKGHFVSIRGSYGVQGNIHDDSTPNLILEIGDRNETSTLEQSTIYRLPNPDLRWEKTSSWNVAVDFSFWSGRLSGSVDVYKKHTDDLIIDKIVAASNGKQHLFINAGEMNNTGVEGNLSVGLLRSKLFDWNFNVNFGRNTNEVILANDNLYNDLEKITEMLNGNLAIEGEKLGMMYSFAYAGLSADNGYPLFYGQDGKKYHGGDPTMMKLVKSGSINPDLSGGFDTQLTFKK
;
A
#
# COMPACT_ATOMS: atom_id res chain seq x y z
N MET A 1 -23.14 -1.05 -6.49
CA MET A 1 -22.48 -0.07 -5.57
C MET A 1 -22.67 1.33 -6.13
N VAL A 2 -22.82 2.38 -5.28
CA VAL A 2 -22.86 3.79 -5.70
C VAL A 2 -21.50 4.42 -5.40
N VAL A 3 -20.87 4.99 -6.42
CA VAL A 3 -19.59 5.73 -6.34
C VAL A 3 -19.91 7.22 -6.37
N TRP A 4 -19.36 7.98 -5.43
CA TRP A 4 -19.59 9.42 -5.35
C TRP A 4 -18.46 10.13 -4.62
N SER A 5 -18.32 11.42 -4.84
CA SER A 5 -17.40 12.26 -4.10
C SER A 5 -17.92 13.67 -3.95
N VAL A 6 -17.50 14.35 -2.89
CA VAL A 6 -17.73 15.77 -2.63
C VAL A 6 -16.38 16.40 -2.29
N ALA A 7 -16.15 17.60 -2.81
CA ALA A 7 -14.94 18.37 -2.50
C ALA A 7 -15.27 19.85 -2.35
N GLY A 8 -14.49 20.52 -1.52
CA GLY A 8 -14.57 21.96 -1.31
C GLY A 8 -13.18 22.59 -1.21
N LYS A 9 -13.09 23.85 -1.63
CA LYS A 9 -11.89 24.67 -1.46
C LYS A 9 -12.28 26.02 -0.87
N TRP A 10 -11.54 26.43 0.14
CA TRP A 10 -11.67 27.76 0.74
C TRP A 10 -10.34 28.51 0.63
N THR A 11 -10.37 29.61 -0.13
CA THR A 11 -9.19 30.48 -0.29
C THR A 11 -9.23 31.51 0.83
N LEU A 12 -8.49 31.27 1.89
CA LEU A 12 -8.46 32.09 3.10
C LEU A 12 -8.00 33.53 2.80
N THR A 13 -7.07 33.70 1.88
CA THR A 13 -6.55 35.01 1.47
C THR A 13 -7.54 35.88 0.69
N ASN A 14 -8.69 35.33 0.28
CA ASN A 14 -9.77 36.12 -0.31
C ASN A 14 -10.68 36.77 0.75
N GLU A 15 -10.53 36.37 2.01
CA GLU A 15 -11.36 36.88 3.10
C GLU A 15 -10.82 38.22 3.61
N SER A 16 -11.74 39.10 4.01
CA SER A 16 -11.40 40.46 4.47
C SER A 16 -10.45 40.48 5.66
N PHE A 17 -10.52 39.49 6.55
CA PHE A 17 -9.64 39.38 7.73
C PHE A 17 -8.19 39.03 7.39
N LEU A 18 -7.92 38.55 6.15
CA LEU A 18 -6.58 38.26 5.64
C LEU A 18 -6.14 39.16 4.46
N SER A 19 -6.89 40.18 4.13
CA SER A 19 -6.58 41.11 3.02
C SER A 19 -5.19 41.70 3.13
N ALA A 20 -4.79 42.19 4.30
CA ALA A 20 -3.47 42.76 4.55
C ALA A 20 -2.32 41.72 4.38
N PHE A 21 -2.63 40.44 4.50
CA PHE A 21 -1.69 39.36 4.23
C PHE A 21 -1.61 39.05 2.74
N ALA A 22 -2.75 39.04 2.06
CA ALA A 22 -2.86 38.85 0.61
C ALA A 22 -2.16 39.99 -0.15
N ASP A 23 -2.32 41.23 0.29
CA ASP A 23 -1.69 42.43 -0.31
C ASP A 23 -0.16 42.37 -0.30
N LYS A 24 0.44 41.61 0.60
CA LYS A 24 1.90 41.34 0.65
C LYS A 24 2.33 40.20 -0.28
N GLY A 25 1.45 39.72 -1.15
CA GLY A 25 1.73 38.65 -2.08
C GLY A 25 1.77 37.25 -1.44
N HIS A 26 0.94 37.06 -0.41
CA HIS A 26 0.75 35.75 0.22
C HIS A 26 -0.55 35.13 -0.23
N PHE A 27 -0.55 33.80 -0.30
CA PHE A 27 -1.73 33.00 -0.64
C PHE A 27 -1.81 31.79 0.29
N VAL A 28 -3.00 31.52 0.80
CA VAL A 28 -3.31 30.29 1.57
C VAL A 28 -4.71 29.83 1.22
N SER A 29 -4.84 28.53 0.94
CA SER A 29 -6.14 27.88 0.78
C SER A 29 -6.17 26.52 1.47
N ILE A 30 -7.36 26.12 1.90
CA ILE A 30 -7.64 24.80 2.45
C ILE A 30 -8.52 24.06 1.45
N ARG A 31 -8.20 22.82 1.20
CA ARG A 31 -9.01 21.89 0.39
C ARG A 31 -9.47 20.74 1.26
N GLY A 32 -10.67 20.26 1.04
CA GLY A 32 -11.18 19.06 1.67
C GLY A 32 -11.96 18.24 0.66
N SER A 33 -11.84 16.94 0.73
CA SER A 33 -12.65 16.02 -0.07
C SER A 33 -13.00 14.77 0.72
N TYR A 34 -14.16 14.21 0.41
CA TYR A 34 -14.60 12.90 0.86
C TYR A 34 -15.26 12.16 -0.29
N GLY A 35 -15.01 10.86 -0.40
CA GLY A 35 -15.62 10.08 -1.47
C GLY A 35 -15.57 8.59 -1.21
N VAL A 36 -16.38 7.87 -1.98
CA VAL A 36 -16.43 6.41 -2.02
C VAL A 36 -16.12 5.96 -3.43
N GLN A 37 -15.13 5.08 -3.57
CA GLN A 37 -14.67 4.50 -4.81
C GLN A 37 -14.89 2.99 -4.78
N GLY A 38 -15.06 2.38 -5.95
CA GLY A 38 -15.09 0.95 -6.11
C GLY A 38 -13.94 0.46 -6.95
N ASN A 39 -13.48 -0.72 -6.63
CA ASN A 39 -12.49 -1.44 -7.41
C ASN A 39 -12.94 -2.89 -7.59
N ILE A 40 -12.49 -3.53 -8.66
CA ILE A 40 -12.65 -4.95 -8.91
C ILE A 40 -11.33 -5.46 -9.48
N HIS A 41 -10.89 -6.61 -9.03
CA HIS A 41 -9.71 -7.25 -9.57
C HIS A 41 -10.04 -7.81 -10.95
N ASP A 42 -9.20 -7.54 -11.96
CA ASP A 42 -9.44 -7.94 -13.36
C ASP A 42 -9.69 -9.43 -13.53
N ASP A 43 -9.04 -10.23 -12.71
CA ASP A 43 -9.19 -11.69 -12.70
C ASP A 43 -10.39 -12.17 -11.86
N SER A 44 -11.09 -11.32 -11.15
CA SER A 44 -12.22 -11.73 -10.33
C SER A 44 -13.52 -11.74 -11.12
N THR A 45 -14.20 -12.87 -11.12
CA THR A 45 -15.51 -13.03 -11.78
C THR A 45 -16.42 -13.89 -10.90
N PRO A 46 -17.73 -13.61 -10.83
CA PRO A 46 -18.67 -14.45 -10.13
C PRO A 46 -18.95 -15.79 -10.83
N ASN A 47 -18.54 -15.92 -12.11
CA ASN A 47 -18.88 -17.07 -12.94
C ASN A 47 -17.82 -18.18 -12.84
N LEU A 48 -18.28 -19.41 -13.10
CA LEU A 48 -17.40 -20.56 -13.34
C LEU A 48 -16.63 -20.33 -14.64
N ILE A 49 -15.30 -20.45 -14.59
CA ILE A 49 -14.45 -20.47 -15.78
C ILE A 49 -13.88 -21.87 -15.95
N LEU A 50 -14.03 -22.40 -17.14
CA LEU A 50 -13.42 -23.64 -17.57
C LEU A 50 -12.29 -23.37 -18.55
N GLU A 51 -11.19 -24.05 -18.38
CA GLU A 51 -10.10 -24.09 -19.35
C GLU A 51 -10.22 -25.37 -20.19
N ILE A 52 -10.21 -25.21 -21.50
CA ILE A 52 -10.21 -26.33 -22.43
C ILE A 52 -8.77 -26.75 -22.63
N GLY A 53 -8.44 -27.92 -22.14
CA GLY A 53 -7.12 -28.54 -22.30
C GLY A 53 -6.99 -29.36 -23.59
N ASP A 54 -5.81 -29.90 -23.78
CA ASP A 54 -5.50 -30.77 -24.92
C ASP A 54 -6.34 -32.03 -24.91
N ARG A 55 -6.52 -32.63 -26.10
CA ARG A 55 -7.18 -33.92 -26.23
C ARG A 55 -6.42 -34.98 -25.43
N ASN A 56 -7.18 -35.74 -24.66
CA ASN A 56 -6.64 -36.92 -24.00
C ASN A 56 -6.21 -37.94 -25.07
N GLU A 57 -4.92 -38.32 -25.10
CA GLU A 57 -4.35 -39.22 -26.09
C GLU A 57 -5.04 -40.61 -26.12
N THR A 58 -5.58 -41.04 -25.00
CA THR A 58 -6.23 -42.34 -24.83
C THR A 58 -7.69 -42.32 -25.23
N SER A 59 -8.45 -41.30 -24.84
CA SER A 59 -9.88 -41.20 -25.06
C SER A 59 -10.30 -40.41 -26.31
N THR A 60 -9.31 -39.68 -26.93
CA THR A 60 -9.54 -38.75 -28.03
C THR A 60 -10.58 -37.63 -27.77
N LEU A 61 -11.01 -37.50 -26.52
CA LEU A 61 -11.95 -36.48 -26.06
C LEU A 61 -11.21 -35.22 -25.58
N GLU A 62 -11.80 -34.07 -25.81
CA GLU A 62 -11.36 -32.81 -25.21
C GLU A 62 -11.59 -32.85 -23.69
N GLN A 63 -10.62 -32.36 -22.93
CA GLN A 63 -10.71 -32.26 -21.48
C GLN A 63 -11.01 -30.81 -21.11
N SER A 64 -11.82 -30.62 -20.09
CA SER A 64 -12.02 -29.29 -19.47
C SER A 64 -11.69 -29.38 -17.99
N THR A 65 -10.90 -28.42 -17.53
CA THR A 65 -10.57 -28.28 -16.11
C THR A 65 -11.18 -26.99 -15.55
N ILE A 66 -11.51 -26.98 -14.28
CA ILE A 66 -11.96 -25.76 -13.63
C ILE A 66 -10.78 -24.81 -13.50
N TYR A 67 -10.80 -23.71 -14.25
CA TYR A 67 -9.82 -22.64 -14.12
C TYR A 67 -10.14 -21.78 -12.90
N ARG A 68 -11.43 -21.47 -12.68
CA ARG A 68 -11.89 -20.65 -11.56
C ARG A 68 -13.24 -21.12 -11.03
N LEU A 69 -13.34 -21.21 -9.70
CA LEU A 69 -14.59 -21.51 -9.02
C LEU A 69 -15.55 -20.31 -9.07
N PRO A 70 -16.86 -20.55 -9.21
CA PRO A 70 -17.86 -19.48 -9.18
C PRO A 70 -18.04 -18.94 -7.76
N ASN A 71 -18.26 -17.63 -7.64
CA ASN A 71 -18.73 -16.99 -6.41
C ASN A 71 -19.80 -15.94 -6.75
N PRO A 72 -21.09 -16.30 -6.67
CA PRO A 72 -22.19 -15.37 -6.95
C PRO A 72 -22.25 -14.17 -6.00
N ASP A 73 -21.66 -14.29 -4.81
CA ASP A 73 -21.63 -13.24 -3.78
C ASP A 73 -20.46 -12.27 -3.98
N LEU A 74 -19.62 -12.48 -5.00
CA LEU A 74 -18.49 -11.61 -5.29
C LEU A 74 -18.99 -10.22 -5.65
N ARG A 75 -18.46 -9.22 -4.96
CA ARG A 75 -18.80 -7.81 -5.13
C ARG A 75 -17.57 -6.95 -5.25
N TRP A 76 -17.77 -5.71 -5.64
CA TRP A 76 -16.71 -4.72 -5.74
C TRP A 76 -16.13 -4.38 -4.37
N GLU A 77 -14.83 -4.24 -4.31
CA GLU A 77 -14.14 -3.61 -3.19
C GLU A 77 -14.62 -2.18 -3.03
N LYS A 78 -14.75 -1.70 -1.81
CA LYS A 78 -15.24 -0.37 -1.51
C LYS A 78 -14.21 0.40 -0.72
N THR A 79 -13.73 1.51 -1.25
CA THR A 79 -12.80 2.41 -0.57
C THR A 79 -13.48 3.73 -0.24
N SER A 80 -13.61 4.01 1.05
CA SER A 80 -13.99 5.33 1.59
C SER A 80 -12.71 6.14 1.85
N SER A 81 -12.64 7.36 1.33
CA SER A 81 -11.45 8.20 1.48
C SER A 81 -11.81 9.62 1.85
N TRP A 82 -11.05 10.22 2.76
CA TRP A 82 -11.02 11.65 2.96
C TRP A 82 -9.60 12.20 2.76
N ASN A 83 -9.54 13.44 2.30
CA ASN A 83 -8.31 14.19 2.14
C ASN A 83 -8.54 15.61 2.63
N VAL A 84 -7.56 16.15 3.36
CA VAL A 84 -7.50 17.56 3.71
C VAL A 84 -6.14 18.10 3.34
N ALA A 85 -6.09 19.23 2.66
CA ALA A 85 -4.87 19.83 2.19
C ALA A 85 -4.81 21.33 2.45
N VAL A 86 -3.59 21.82 2.62
CA VAL A 86 -3.28 23.25 2.69
C VAL A 86 -2.34 23.58 1.54
N ASP A 87 -2.77 24.51 0.68
CA ASP A 87 -1.91 25.11 -0.35
C ASP A 87 -1.46 26.48 0.12
N PHE A 88 -0.18 26.81 -0.06
CA PHE A 88 0.36 28.11 0.32
C PHE A 88 1.36 28.64 -0.68
N SER A 89 1.43 29.95 -0.74
CA SER A 89 2.43 30.67 -1.49
C SER A 89 2.77 31.98 -0.77
N PHE A 90 4.02 32.22 -0.48
CA PHE A 90 4.49 33.37 0.27
C PHE A 90 5.50 34.18 -0.53
N TRP A 91 5.55 35.49 -0.23
CA TRP A 91 6.48 36.43 -0.86
C TRP A 91 6.44 36.39 -2.38
N SER A 92 5.21 36.49 -2.94
CA SER A 92 4.98 36.44 -4.39
C SER A 92 5.56 35.20 -5.05
N GLY A 93 5.36 34.04 -4.41
CA GLY A 93 5.78 32.73 -4.92
C GLY A 93 7.27 32.41 -4.72
N ARG A 94 7.97 33.09 -3.78
CA ARG A 94 9.31 32.66 -3.39
C ARG A 94 9.31 31.36 -2.60
N LEU A 95 8.31 31.17 -1.79
CA LEU A 95 8.06 29.93 -1.07
C LEU A 95 6.65 29.51 -1.39
N SER A 96 6.47 28.33 -1.96
CA SER A 96 5.15 27.76 -2.25
C SER A 96 5.16 26.26 -2.06
N GLY A 97 4.01 25.73 -1.78
CA GLY A 97 3.86 24.28 -1.59
C GLY A 97 2.48 23.88 -1.21
N SER A 98 2.32 22.56 -0.99
CA SER A 98 1.13 21.98 -0.39
C SER A 98 1.51 20.89 0.60
N VAL A 99 0.62 20.69 1.57
CA VAL A 99 0.64 19.54 2.48
C VAL A 99 -0.74 18.91 2.46
N ASP A 100 -0.80 17.64 2.16
CA ASP A 100 -1.99 16.82 2.07
C ASP A 100 -1.97 15.76 3.17
N VAL A 101 -3.07 15.56 3.88
CA VAL A 101 -3.26 14.48 4.85
C VAL A 101 -4.49 13.69 4.42
N TYR A 102 -4.36 12.38 4.36
CA TYR A 102 -5.45 11.51 3.92
C TYR A 102 -5.57 10.25 4.76
N LYS A 103 -6.79 9.72 4.77
CA LYS A 103 -7.06 8.35 5.23
C LYS A 103 -8.00 7.67 4.23
N LYS A 104 -7.67 6.45 3.87
CA LYS A 104 -8.47 5.56 3.04
C LYS A 104 -8.79 4.31 3.85
N HIS A 105 -10.04 3.91 3.83
CA HIS A 105 -10.52 2.67 4.43
C HIS A 105 -11.15 1.84 3.34
N THR A 106 -10.64 0.62 3.14
CA THR A 106 -11.13 -0.30 2.12
C THR A 106 -11.79 -1.48 2.79
N ASP A 107 -13.06 -1.66 2.49
CA ASP A 107 -13.89 -2.80 2.86
C ASP A 107 -14.01 -3.76 1.68
N ASP A 108 -14.41 -5.00 1.96
CA ASP A 108 -14.73 -6.00 0.96
C ASP A 108 -13.55 -6.30 0.01
N LEU A 109 -12.30 -6.19 0.49
CA LEU A 109 -11.13 -6.57 -0.30
C LEU A 109 -11.27 -8.01 -0.77
N ILE A 110 -11.00 -8.22 -2.06
CA ILE A 110 -11.05 -9.53 -2.67
C ILE A 110 -9.77 -10.27 -2.31
N ILE A 111 -9.93 -11.38 -1.64
CA ILE A 111 -8.84 -12.28 -1.24
C ILE A 111 -9.04 -13.66 -1.87
N ASP A 112 -7.94 -14.34 -2.11
CA ASP A 112 -7.93 -15.73 -2.57
C ASP A 112 -8.01 -16.66 -1.36
N LYS A 113 -9.13 -17.37 -1.25
CA LYS A 113 -9.38 -18.34 -0.17
C LYS A 113 -9.08 -19.74 -0.65
N ILE A 114 -8.27 -20.49 0.11
CA ILE A 114 -8.06 -21.92 -0.14
C ILE A 114 -9.30 -22.68 0.35
N VAL A 115 -9.84 -23.50 -0.53
CA VAL A 115 -10.97 -24.38 -0.30
C VAL A 115 -10.58 -25.84 -0.56
N ALA A 116 -11.43 -26.78 -0.15
CA ALA A 116 -11.15 -28.21 -0.34
C ALA A 116 -10.96 -28.56 -1.82
N ALA A 117 -9.96 -29.37 -2.14
CA ALA A 117 -9.65 -29.84 -3.49
C ALA A 117 -10.82 -30.59 -4.15
N SER A 118 -11.74 -31.15 -3.36
CA SER A 118 -12.98 -31.78 -3.82
C SER A 118 -13.90 -30.85 -4.62
N ASN A 119 -13.69 -29.51 -4.51
CA ASN A 119 -14.41 -28.53 -5.34
C ASN A 119 -13.87 -28.44 -6.78
N GLY A 120 -12.82 -29.19 -7.12
CA GLY A 120 -12.17 -29.19 -8.44
C GLY A 120 -11.09 -28.12 -8.62
N LYS A 121 -11.04 -27.11 -7.76
CA LYS A 121 -10.00 -26.09 -7.64
C LYS A 121 -9.87 -25.70 -6.18
N GLN A 122 -8.65 -25.38 -5.73
CA GLN A 122 -8.41 -25.01 -4.33
C GLN A 122 -8.50 -23.50 -4.04
N HIS A 123 -8.73 -22.68 -5.07
CA HIS A 123 -8.72 -21.22 -4.98
C HIS A 123 -10.11 -20.66 -5.27
N LEU A 124 -10.62 -19.83 -4.34
CA LEU A 124 -11.90 -19.15 -4.45
C LEU A 124 -11.75 -17.68 -4.04
N PHE A 125 -12.06 -16.77 -4.94
CA PHE A 125 -12.09 -15.34 -4.61
C PHE A 125 -13.32 -15.00 -3.77
N ILE A 126 -13.10 -14.34 -2.63
CA ILE A 126 -14.15 -13.87 -1.72
C ILE A 126 -13.87 -12.45 -1.25
N ASN A 127 -14.90 -11.70 -0.90
CA ASN A 127 -14.78 -10.41 -0.26
C ASN A 127 -14.68 -10.61 1.26
N ALA A 128 -13.48 -10.62 1.81
CA ALA A 128 -13.24 -10.93 3.22
C ALA A 128 -12.02 -10.20 3.82
N GLY A 129 -11.51 -9.19 3.15
CA GLY A 129 -10.41 -8.38 3.64
C GLY A 129 -10.83 -6.95 3.97
N GLU A 130 -10.10 -6.30 4.88
CA GLU A 130 -10.29 -4.91 5.27
C GLU A 130 -8.93 -4.27 5.57
N MET A 131 -8.72 -3.04 5.10
CA MET A 131 -7.43 -2.35 5.26
C MET A 131 -7.60 -0.84 5.42
N ASN A 132 -6.77 -0.25 6.27
CA ASN A 132 -6.58 1.19 6.37
C ASN A 132 -5.29 1.63 5.68
N ASN A 133 -5.35 2.79 5.03
CA ASN A 133 -4.19 3.54 4.56
C ASN A 133 -4.27 4.97 5.09
N THR A 134 -3.24 5.43 5.78
CA THR A 134 -3.15 6.81 6.28
C THR A 134 -1.82 7.40 5.82
N GLY A 135 -1.86 8.61 5.30
CA GLY A 135 -0.65 9.23 4.79
C GLY A 135 -0.63 10.75 4.90
N VAL A 136 0.58 11.26 4.76
CA VAL A 136 0.87 12.68 4.58
C VAL A 136 1.80 12.83 3.39
N GLU A 137 1.46 13.76 2.51
CA GLU A 137 2.22 14.09 1.31
C GLU A 137 2.45 15.59 1.27
N GLY A 138 3.56 16.00 0.66
CA GLY A 138 3.81 17.42 0.52
C GLY A 138 4.81 17.72 -0.57
N ASN A 139 4.70 18.94 -1.06
CA ASN A 139 5.68 19.53 -1.95
C ASN A 139 6.05 20.94 -1.45
N LEU A 140 7.29 21.33 -1.68
CA LEU A 140 7.81 22.62 -1.33
C LEU A 140 8.69 23.14 -2.47
N SER A 141 8.42 24.35 -2.93
CA SER A 141 9.23 25.06 -3.91
C SER A 141 9.77 26.33 -3.29
N VAL A 142 11.09 26.54 -3.40
CA VAL A 142 11.81 27.70 -2.85
C VAL A 142 12.58 28.40 -3.95
N GLY A 143 12.25 29.66 -4.22
CA GLY A 143 13.03 30.54 -5.07
C GLY A 143 14.23 31.09 -4.31
N LEU A 144 15.37 30.40 -4.41
CA LEU A 144 16.61 30.75 -3.70
C LEU A 144 17.21 32.09 -4.20
N LEU A 145 17.18 32.26 -5.51
CA LEU A 145 17.67 33.50 -6.13
C LEU A 145 16.72 33.90 -7.27
N ARG A 146 16.35 35.17 -7.30
CA ARG A 146 15.62 35.82 -8.40
C ARG A 146 16.29 37.11 -8.75
N SER A 147 16.90 37.17 -9.94
CA SER A 147 17.52 38.33 -10.49
C SER A 147 17.09 38.60 -11.93
N LYS A 148 17.55 39.71 -12.51
CA LYS A 148 17.25 40.03 -13.92
C LYS A 148 17.86 39.01 -14.88
N LEU A 149 19.00 38.42 -14.55
CA LEU A 149 19.79 37.55 -15.42
C LEU A 149 19.64 36.05 -15.02
N PHE A 150 19.26 35.76 -13.77
CA PHE A 150 19.40 34.44 -13.22
C PHE A 150 18.29 34.15 -12.22
N ASP A 151 17.61 33.01 -12.36
CA ASP A 151 16.68 32.47 -11.39
C ASP A 151 17.16 31.10 -10.94
N TRP A 152 17.09 30.83 -9.63
CA TRP A 152 17.42 29.57 -9.03
C TRP A 152 16.29 29.11 -8.13
N ASN A 153 15.68 27.96 -8.47
CA ASN A 153 14.61 27.34 -7.71
C ASN A 153 15.08 25.97 -7.18
N PHE A 154 14.61 25.63 -6.00
CA PHE A 154 14.81 24.34 -5.36
C PHE A 154 13.44 23.75 -5.00
N ASN A 155 13.19 22.49 -5.36
CA ASN A 155 11.94 21.82 -5.13
C ASN A 155 12.18 20.53 -4.33
N VAL A 156 11.28 20.24 -3.41
CA VAL A 156 11.27 19.00 -2.61
C VAL A 156 9.86 18.45 -2.64
N ASN A 157 9.74 17.14 -2.79
CA ASN A 157 8.51 16.41 -2.53
C ASN A 157 8.77 15.28 -1.52
N PHE A 158 7.77 14.94 -0.74
CA PHE A 158 7.83 13.85 0.20
C PHE A 158 6.45 13.22 0.35
N GLY A 159 6.42 11.93 0.65
CA GLY A 159 5.21 11.20 0.98
C GLY A 159 5.52 10.13 2.03
N ARG A 160 4.69 10.07 3.03
CA ARG A 160 4.68 9.01 4.03
C ARG A 160 3.33 8.33 4.02
N ASN A 161 3.32 7.02 3.78
CA ASN A 161 2.11 6.20 3.85
C ASN A 161 2.31 5.09 4.88
N THR A 162 1.29 4.87 5.69
CA THR A 162 1.21 3.72 6.59
C THR A 162 -0.08 2.98 6.29
N ASN A 163 0.03 1.71 5.97
CA ASN A 163 -1.12 0.83 5.84
C ASN A 163 -1.23 -0.09 7.05
N GLU A 164 -2.42 -0.60 7.31
CA GLU A 164 -2.73 -1.54 8.38
C GLU A 164 -3.82 -2.50 7.89
N VAL A 165 -3.54 -3.78 7.99
CA VAL A 165 -4.51 -4.84 7.73
C VAL A 165 -5.45 -4.93 8.93
N ILE A 166 -6.74 -4.68 8.73
CA ILE A 166 -7.76 -4.72 9.78
C ILE A 166 -8.38 -6.10 9.87
N LEU A 167 -8.67 -6.69 8.71
CA LEU A 167 -9.24 -8.03 8.60
C LEU A 167 -8.50 -8.78 7.51
N ALA A 168 -8.02 -9.97 7.85
CA ALA A 168 -7.43 -10.92 6.92
C ALA A 168 -7.95 -12.32 7.21
N ASN A 169 -7.90 -13.21 6.23
CA ASN A 169 -8.24 -14.61 6.42
C ASN A 169 -6.95 -15.44 6.40
N ASP A 170 -6.30 -15.58 7.55
CA ASP A 170 -5.01 -16.25 7.71
C ASP A 170 -5.12 -17.78 7.91
N ASN A 171 -6.35 -18.33 8.02
CA ASN A 171 -6.60 -19.76 8.17
C ASN A 171 -6.38 -20.58 6.89
N LEU A 172 -5.73 -19.99 5.89
CA LEU A 172 -5.57 -20.54 4.54
C LEU A 172 -4.33 -21.42 4.40
N TYR A 173 -3.36 -21.24 5.29
CA TYR A 173 -2.03 -21.82 5.16
C TYR A 173 -1.74 -22.81 6.29
N ASN A 174 -1.04 -23.90 5.99
CA ASN A 174 -0.39 -24.68 7.04
C ASN A 174 0.79 -23.90 7.65
N ASP A 175 1.32 -24.33 8.78
CA ASP A 175 2.33 -23.59 9.52
C ASP A 175 3.60 -23.29 8.69
N LEU A 176 4.03 -24.20 7.84
CA LEU A 176 5.22 -24.02 6.99
C LEU A 176 4.97 -23.04 5.86
N GLU A 177 3.81 -23.15 5.19
CA GLU A 177 3.37 -22.20 4.15
C GLU A 177 3.23 -20.80 4.74
N LYS A 178 2.60 -20.68 5.91
CA LYS A 178 2.44 -19.41 6.63
C LYS A 178 3.80 -18.75 6.91
N ILE A 179 4.78 -19.52 7.42
CA ILE A 179 6.13 -19.02 7.66
C ILE A 179 6.77 -18.56 6.35
N THR A 180 6.64 -19.33 5.28
CA THR A 180 7.19 -18.99 3.97
C THR A 180 6.63 -17.67 3.45
N GLU A 181 5.31 -17.47 3.54
CA GLU A 181 4.65 -16.22 3.12
C GLU A 181 5.02 -15.03 4.03
N MET A 182 5.23 -15.27 5.34
CA MET A 182 5.75 -14.26 6.27
C MET A 182 7.18 -13.83 5.93
N LEU A 183 8.07 -14.77 5.57
CA LEU A 183 9.45 -14.47 5.17
C LEU A 183 9.49 -13.67 3.87
N ASN A 184 8.56 -13.92 2.95
CA ASN A 184 8.45 -13.25 1.66
C ASN A 184 7.68 -11.90 1.74
N GLY A 185 7.02 -11.61 2.84
CA GLY A 185 6.18 -10.42 2.99
C GLY A 185 4.85 -10.47 2.23
N ASN A 186 4.40 -11.67 1.85
CA ASN A 186 3.14 -11.86 1.11
C ASN A 186 1.95 -12.12 2.02
N LEU A 187 2.17 -12.49 3.29
CA LEU A 187 1.09 -12.77 4.22
C LEU A 187 0.49 -11.48 4.75
N ALA A 188 -0.82 -11.32 4.60
CA ALA A 188 -1.58 -10.29 5.28
C ALA A 188 -1.86 -10.75 6.73
N ILE A 189 -1.37 -10.00 7.71
CA ILE A 189 -1.53 -10.30 9.14
C ILE A 189 -2.30 -9.15 9.78
N GLU A 190 -3.37 -9.46 10.49
CA GLU A 190 -4.19 -8.45 11.18
C GLU A 190 -3.36 -7.64 12.20
N GLY A 191 -3.56 -6.33 12.18
CA GLY A 191 -2.81 -5.36 12.99
C GLY A 191 -1.42 -5.03 12.46
N GLU A 192 -0.99 -5.64 11.34
CA GLU A 192 0.32 -5.41 10.73
C GLU A 192 0.19 -4.63 9.41
N LYS A 193 1.33 -4.15 8.93
CA LYS A 193 1.42 -3.57 7.58
C LYS A 193 1.36 -4.70 6.54
N LEU A 194 0.63 -4.44 5.47
CA LEU A 194 0.72 -5.28 4.28
C LEU A 194 2.15 -5.22 3.72
N GLY A 195 2.72 -6.39 3.42
CA GLY A 195 4.11 -6.49 2.97
C GLY A 195 5.12 -6.51 4.11
N MET A 196 4.70 -6.80 5.36
CA MET A 196 5.60 -7.00 6.49
C MET A 196 6.40 -8.28 6.29
N MET A 197 7.71 -8.16 6.22
CA MET A 197 8.65 -9.27 6.15
C MET A 197 9.12 -9.68 7.53
N TYR A 198 9.32 -10.96 7.70
CA TYR A 198 9.90 -11.56 8.89
C TYR A 198 11.24 -12.22 8.54
N SER A 199 12.06 -12.45 9.53
CA SER A 199 13.26 -13.27 9.43
C SER A 199 13.42 -14.14 10.67
N PHE A 200 14.24 -15.16 10.56
CA PHE A 200 14.65 -15.92 11.74
C PHE A 200 15.53 -15.05 12.65
N ALA A 201 15.28 -15.10 13.97
CA ALA A 201 16.02 -14.32 14.95
C ALA A 201 17.48 -14.78 14.98
N TYR A 202 18.40 -13.99 14.45
CA TYR A 202 19.83 -14.29 14.40
C TYR A 202 20.46 -14.25 15.79
N ALA A 203 21.25 -15.27 16.12
CA ALA A 203 21.86 -15.47 17.43
C ALA A 203 23.41 -15.40 17.43
N GLY A 204 24.00 -14.97 16.33
CA GLY A 204 25.46 -14.87 16.13
C GLY A 204 26.03 -16.05 15.36
N LEU A 205 27.35 -16.19 15.39
CA LEU A 205 28.07 -17.32 14.82
C LEU A 205 28.44 -18.33 15.91
N SER A 206 28.48 -19.60 15.54
CA SER A 206 29.00 -20.67 16.40
C SER A 206 30.49 -20.51 16.62
N ALA A 207 30.95 -20.63 17.87
CA ALA A 207 32.36 -20.59 18.20
C ALA A 207 33.14 -21.81 17.67
N ASP A 208 32.44 -22.94 17.44
CA ASP A 208 33.07 -24.21 17.07
C ASP A 208 33.37 -24.28 15.56
N ASN A 209 32.50 -23.73 14.71
CA ASN A 209 32.56 -23.92 13.27
C ASN A 209 32.25 -22.70 12.42
N GLY A 210 31.90 -21.55 13.07
CA GLY A 210 31.61 -20.29 12.36
C GLY A 210 30.26 -20.26 11.62
N TYR A 211 29.43 -21.27 11.72
CA TYR A 211 28.11 -21.26 11.08
C TYR A 211 27.11 -20.35 11.83
N PRO A 212 26.13 -19.78 11.12
CA PRO A 212 25.12 -18.95 11.73
C PRO A 212 24.23 -19.73 12.71
N LEU A 213 23.91 -19.10 13.81
CA LEU A 213 22.99 -19.58 14.82
C LEU A 213 21.73 -18.73 14.83
N PHE A 214 20.60 -19.36 15.08
CA PHE A 214 19.28 -18.72 15.16
C PHE A 214 18.61 -19.12 16.48
N TYR A 215 17.80 -18.23 17.04
CA TYR A 215 17.00 -18.56 18.21
C TYR A 215 15.80 -19.41 17.83
N GLY A 216 15.55 -20.47 18.58
CA GLY A 216 14.29 -21.20 18.57
C GLY A 216 13.21 -20.47 19.38
N GLN A 217 11.96 -20.92 19.27
CA GLN A 217 10.85 -20.43 20.09
C GLN A 217 11.09 -20.72 21.59
N ASP A 218 11.86 -21.76 21.92
CA ASP A 218 12.29 -22.12 23.27
C ASP A 218 13.45 -21.26 23.81
N GLY A 219 13.94 -20.29 23.04
CA GLY A 219 15.04 -19.39 23.38
C GLY A 219 16.44 -20.01 23.27
N LYS A 220 16.56 -21.27 22.87
CA LYS A 220 17.87 -21.90 22.61
C LYS A 220 18.39 -21.55 21.22
N LYS A 221 19.68 -21.79 21.01
CA LYS A 221 20.37 -21.51 19.75
C LYS A 221 20.50 -22.77 18.91
N TYR A 222 20.22 -22.66 17.62
CA TYR A 222 20.26 -23.75 16.65
C TYR A 222 21.01 -23.32 15.39
N HIS A 223 21.70 -24.26 14.74
CA HIS A 223 22.36 -24.04 13.44
C HIS A 223 21.38 -23.99 12.23
N GLY A 224 20.12 -24.07 12.46
CA GLY A 224 19.02 -24.25 11.52
C GLY A 224 18.16 -25.40 12.01
N GLY A 225 17.24 -25.86 11.19
CA GLY A 225 16.34 -26.95 11.52
C GLY A 225 14.93 -26.70 10.96
N ASP A 226 13.93 -27.23 11.62
CA ASP A 226 12.54 -27.04 11.25
C ASP A 226 12.15 -25.54 11.38
N PRO A 227 11.74 -24.89 10.28
CA PRO A 227 11.34 -23.49 10.32
C PRO A 227 10.24 -23.17 11.32
N THR A 228 9.35 -24.15 11.60
CA THR A 228 8.24 -24.00 12.55
C THR A 228 8.70 -23.87 14.00
N MET A 229 9.90 -24.33 14.29
CA MET A 229 10.51 -24.23 15.63
C MET A 229 11.33 -22.95 15.83
N MET A 230 11.62 -22.22 14.75
CA MET A 230 12.46 -21.03 14.80
C MET A 230 11.67 -19.80 15.22
N LYS A 231 12.30 -18.93 16.01
CA LYS A 231 11.72 -17.64 16.39
C LYS A 231 11.77 -16.68 15.22
N LEU A 232 10.61 -16.16 14.81
CA LEU A 232 10.47 -15.10 13.81
C LEU A 232 10.52 -13.72 14.48
N VAL A 233 11.13 -12.77 13.78
CA VAL A 233 11.18 -11.35 14.16
C VAL A 233 10.82 -10.50 12.95
N LYS A 234 10.17 -9.35 13.17
CA LYS A 234 9.87 -8.38 12.12
C LYS A 234 11.18 -7.78 11.59
N SER A 235 11.36 -7.81 10.28
CA SER A 235 12.60 -7.35 9.62
C SER A 235 12.40 -6.06 8.83
N GLY A 236 11.16 -5.68 8.56
CA GLY A 236 10.81 -4.48 7.79
C GLY A 236 9.63 -4.73 6.88
N SER A 237 9.32 -3.77 6.03
CA SER A 237 8.27 -3.87 5.04
C SER A 237 8.86 -3.76 3.63
N ILE A 238 8.27 -4.47 2.67
CA ILE A 238 8.61 -4.32 1.24
C ILE A 238 8.21 -2.94 0.70
N ASN A 239 7.25 -2.28 1.38
CA ASN A 239 6.81 -0.93 1.03
C ASN A 239 7.58 0.11 1.86
N PRO A 240 8.18 1.14 1.25
CA PRO A 240 8.86 2.19 1.99
C PRO A 240 7.85 3.02 2.79
N ASP A 241 8.19 3.35 4.04
CA ASP A 241 7.37 4.22 4.88
C ASP A 241 7.47 5.69 4.45
N LEU A 242 8.60 6.08 3.88
CA LEU A 242 8.89 7.43 3.41
C LEU A 242 9.49 7.36 2.01
N SER A 243 8.96 8.16 1.11
CA SER A 243 9.49 8.39 -0.23
C SER A 243 9.57 9.88 -0.51
N GLY A 244 10.47 10.29 -1.38
CA GLY A 244 10.58 11.68 -1.74
C GLY A 244 11.72 11.93 -2.71
N GLY A 245 11.79 13.17 -3.17
CA GLY A 245 12.81 13.61 -4.08
C GLY A 245 13.04 15.11 -3.96
N PHE A 246 14.13 15.54 -4.53
CA PHE A 246 14.42 16.96 -4.69
C PHE A 246 14.97 17.23 -6.08
N ASP A 247 14.72 18.41 -6.56
CA ASP A 247 15.31 18.92 -7.80
C ASP A 247 15.76 20.36 -7.65
N THR A 248 16.64 20.80 -8.53
CA THR A 248 17.09 22.19 -8.60
C THR A 248 17.06 22.67 -10.06
N GLN A 249 16.51 23.85 -10.27
CA GLN A 249 16.38 24.46 -11.58
C GLN A 249 17.10 25.81 -11.62
N LEU A 250 18.03 25.94 -12.56
CA LEU A 250 18.76 27.15 -12.84
C LEU A 250 18.32 27.69 -14.22
N THR A 251 17.85 28.94 -14.27
CA THR A 251 17.41 29.57 -15.50
C THR A 251 18.23 30.84 -15.74
N PHE A 252 18.91 30.89 -16.88
CA PHE A 252 19.58 32.10 -17.36
C PHE A 252 18.65 32.87 -18.31
N LYS A 253 18.42 34.12 -18.01
CA LYS A 253 17.60 35.01 -18.83
C LYS A 253 18.54 35.83 -19.75
N LYS A 254 18.13 35.94 -21.02
CA LYS A 254 18.85 36.80 -22.00
C LYS A 254 18.37 38.25 -21.90
#